data_e39e2fa674cd5b7bfac1a1f8ade82ee7
#
_entry.id   e39e2fa674cd5b7bfac1a1f8ade82ee7
#
_cell.length_a   1.000
_cell.length_b   1.000
_cell.length_c   1.000
_cell.angle_alpha   90.00
_cell.angle_beta   90.00
_cell.angle_gamma   90.00
#
_symmetry.space_group_name_H-M   'P 1'
#
loop_
_entity.id
_entity.type
_entity.pdbx_description
1 polymer ?
#
loop_
_entity_poly.entity_id
_entity_poly.type
_entity_poly.pdbx_seq_one_letter_code
_entity_poly.pdbx_strand_id
1 'polypeptide(L)'
;MHHILLTLMKQRLILSSAAISVFSCLIAYLVFFDSDIYAQRARPASPAAKQTASVIKPEDRSGRFAGAALENRKLRSSLQWSFGARTQTGWNIYVPLISYAIGTESGPDSAEFALAVSKWQQKSGLDGTGVLDRATLESFTKYWQSRRLGRGSLAATDSLLAAPISDFFDATRSPDLLQVEAETYAAYKRMIAAATKDLQLKISGSGELAGNDKFLKIVSAYRSPAYQEALRKKEPNAGRAALATNSPHSTGHALDIYVGGEPVKTEDSNRLLQVQSPAYKWLVKNAHRFGFYPYFYEPWHWEYVPGK
;
A
#
# COMPACT_ATOMS: atom_id res chain seq x y z
N MET A 1 16.28 27.16 62.75
CA MET A 1 15.29 28.11 63.29
C MET A 1 14.27 28.31 62.21
N HIS A 2 13.26 27.61 62.37
CA HIS A 2 11.92 28.02 62.82
C HIS A 2 11.08 28.67 61.73
N HIS A 3 10.08 27.95 61.46
CA HIS A 3 8.62 28.21 61.26
C HIS A 3 8.22 28.27 59.76
N ILE A 4 7.20 27.64 59.25
CA ILE A 4 6.00 27.05 59.80
C ILE A 4 5.42 26.04 58.80
N LEU A 5 5.17 24.90 59.28
CA LEU A 5 4.15 23.90 59.01
C LEU A 5 2.73 24.47 59.06
N LEU A 6 1.82 23.78 58.37
CA LEU A 6 0.33 23.79 58.47
C LEU A 6 -0.43 24.87 57.66
N THR A 7 -1.02 24.42 56.58
CA THR A 7 -2.49 24.40 56.52
C THR A 7 -2.97 23.27 55.60
N LEU A 8 -3.18 22.12 56.18
CA LEU A 8 -4.05 21.06 55.67
C LEU A 8 -5.47 21.37 56.12
N MET A 9 -6.43 20.95 55.32
CA MET A 9 -7.82 20.60 55.63
C MET A 9 -8.91 21.62 55.35
N LYS A 10 -9.80 21.09 54.56
CA LYS A 10 -11.26 21.35 54.45
C LYS A 10 -11.69 22.25 53.28
N GLN A 11 -12.10 21.57 52.20
CA GLN A 11 -13.47 21.80 51.75
C GLN A 11 -14.06 20.53 51.14
N ARG A 12 -15.11 20.10 51.78
CA ARG A 12 -15.98 18.96 51.50
C ARG A 12 -16.90 19.29 50.31
N LEU A 13 -17.19 18.25 49.55
CA LEU A 13 -18.46 17.91 48.91
C LEU A 13 -19.49 19.04 48.70
N ILE A 14 -19.71 19.32 47.40
CA ILE A 14 -21.09 19.54 46.95
C ILE A 14 -21.24 18.65 45.69
N LEU A 15 -21.92 17.53 45.86
CA LEU A 15 -22.54 16.74 44.83
C LEU A 15 -23.73 17.56 44.31
N SER A 16 -23.76 17.94 43.07
CA SER A 16 -24.98 18.34 42.40
C SER A 16 -25.21 17.45 41.18
N SER A 17 -26.31 16.78 41.26
CA SER A 17 -27.06 15.91 40.38
C SER A 17 -27.30 16.53 39.01
N ALA A 18 -26.38 16.32 38.04
CA ALA A 18 -26.58 16.63 36.65
C ALA A 18 -25.85 15.65 35.70
N ALA A 19 -25.63 14.40 36.13
CA ALA A 19 -24.91 13.39 35.33
C ALA A 19 -25.75 12.10 35.09
N ILE A 20 -27.09 12.23 35.01
CA ILE A 20 -27.98 11.10 34.70
C ILE A 20 -28.96 11.54 33.59
N SER A 21 -28.49 11.97 32.47
CA SER A 21 -29.40 12.21 31.31
C SER A 21 -28.72 12.12 29.94
N VAL A 22 -27.50 11.63 29.81
CA VAL A 22 -26.80 11.49 28.52
C VAL A 22 -26.49 10.05 28.15
N PHE A 23 -26.78 9.08 29.04
CA PHE A 23 -26.47 7.66 28.79
C PHE A 23 -27.64 6.83 28.23
N SER A 24 -28.83 7.44 28.02
CA SER A 24 -30.01 6.72 27.49
C SER A 24 -30.28 6.94 25.99
N CYS A 25 -29.52 7.76 25.29
CA CYS A 25 -29.71 7.99 23.83
C CYS A 25 -28.71 7.27 22.90
N LEU A 26 -27.74 6.53 23.44
CA LEU A 26 -26.75 5.82 22.60
C LEU A 26 -27.01 4.31 22.42
N ILE A 27 -28.06 3.76 23.05
CA ILE A 27 -28.43 2.33 22.88
C ILE A 27 -29.62 2.14 21.93
N ALA A 28 -30.28 3.21 21.49
CA ALA A 28 -31.40 3.15 20.53
C ALA A 28 -31.00 3.21 19.06
N TYR A 29 -29.72 3.32 18.71
CA TYR A 29 -29.26 3.46 17.31
C TYR A 29 -28.63 2.19 16.71
N LEU A 30 -28.60 1.08 17.46
CA LEU A 30 -27.99 -0.19 17.02
C LEU A 30 -28.96 -1.37 16.88
N VAL A 31 -30.28 -1.15 16.90
CA VAL A 31 -31.28 -2.24 16.80
C VAL A 31 -32.30 -2.02 15.67
N PHE A 32 -32.14 -1.03 14.79
CA PHE A 32 -33.09 -0.77 13.70
C PHE A 32 -32.46 -0.88 12.30
N PHE A 33 -31.59 -1.85 12.08
CA PHE A 33 -31.09 -2.14 10.71
C PHE A 33 -31.05 -3.63 10.43
N ASP A 34 -32.13 -4.38 10.79
CA ASP A 34 -32.23 -5.78 10.34
C ASP A 34 -33.66 -6.32 10.44
N SER A 35 -34.65 -5.74 9.75
CA SER A 35 -35.98 -6.38 9.65
C SER A 35 -36.86 -5.92 8.48
N ASP A 36 -36.34 -5.35 7.39
CA ASP A 36 -37.18 -4.99 6.25
C ASP A 36 -36.84 -5.72 4.94
N ILE A 37 -36.38 -6.97 4.98
CA ILE A 37 -36.17 -7.81 3.79
C ILE A 37 -37.09 -9.05 3.73
N TYR A 38 -38.19 -9.06 4.43
CA TYR A 38 -39.18 -10.14 4.24
C TYR A 38 -40.62 -9.63 4.29
N ALA A 39 -41.07 -8.87 3.29
CA ALA A 39 -42.49 -8.75 2.91
C ALA A 39 -42.65 -8.07 1.56
N GLN A 40 -42.17 -8.66 0.48
CA GLN A 40 -42.74 -8.40 -0.85
C GLN A 40 -43.52 -9.63 -1.32
N ARG A 41 -44.85 -9.50 -1.24
CA ARG A 41 -45.84 -10.44 -1.79
C ARG A 41 -45.46 -10.84 -3.21
N ALA A 42 -45.39 -12.14 -3.43
CA ALA A 42 -45.34 -12.77 -4.74
C ALA A 42 -46.48 -12.25 -5.64
N ARG A 43 -46.16 -11.56 -6.72
CA ARG A 43 -46.98 -11.44 -7.90
C ARG A 43 -46.76 -12.68 -8.76
N PRO A 44 -47.79 -13.29 -9.37
CA PRO A 44 -47.60 -14.43 -10.24
C PRO A 44 -46.76 -14.03 -11.45
N ALA A 45 -45.67 -14.75 -11.68
CA ALA A 45 -44.76 -14.57 -12.80
C ALA A 45 -45.50 -14.91 -14.10
N SER A 46 -45.51 -13.96 -15.02
CA SER A 46 -45.76 -14.21 -16.44
C SER A 46 -44.67 -15.17 -16.95
N PRO A 47 -44.95 -16.11 -17.85
CA PRO A 47 -44.00 -17.07 -18.33
C PRO A 47 -42.91 -16.35 -19.15
N ALA A 48 -41.81 -15.95 -18.46
CA ALA A 48 -40.61 -15.45 -19.10
C ALA A 48 -39.96 -16.59 -19.88
N ALA A 49 -39.76 -16.35 -21.17
CA ALA A 49 -39.03 -17.21 -22.07
C ALA A 49 -37.71 -17.67 -21.39
N LYS A 50 -37.48 -18.98 -21.33
CA LYS A 50 -36.19 -19.58 -20.98
C LYS A 50 -35.16 -19.07 -21.97
N GLN A 51 -34.44 -17.97 -21.60
CA GLN A 51 -33.16 -17.68 -22.21
C GLN A 51 -32.20 -18.77 -21.70
N THR A 52 -32.02 -19.79 -22.55
CA THR A 52 -30.90 -20.72 -22.43
C THR A 52 -29.62 -19.90 -22.39
N ALA A 53 -29.01 -19.79 -21.19
CA ALA A 53 -27.65 -19.31 -21.06
C ALA A 53 -26.78 -20.24 -21.92
N SER A 54 -26.42 -19.80 -23.12
CA SER A 54 -25.48 -20.52 -23.97
C SER A 54 -24.18 -20.64 -23.19
N VAL A 55 -23.81 -21.87 -22.87
CA VAL A 55 -22.45 -22.17 -22.32
C VAL A 55 -21.49 -21.84 -23.44
N ILE A 56 -20.91 -20.62 -23.39
CA ILE A 56 -19.90 -20.16 -24.34
C ILE A 56 -18.67 -21.09 -24.13
N LYS A 57 -18.31 -21.83 -25.19
CA LYS A 57 -17.16 -22.71 -25.19
C LYS A 57 -15.88 -21.91 -24.86
N PRO A 58 -14.86 -22.52 -24.20
CA PRO A 58 -13.59 -21.86 -23.85
C PRO A 58 -12.91 -21.17 -25.06
N GLU A 59 -13.02 -21.71 -26.24
CA GLU A 59 -12.45 -21.23 -27.49
C GLU A 59 -13.03 -19.87 -27.94
N ASP A 60 -14.29 -19.62 -27.63
CA ASP A 60 -14.99 -18.38 -28.00
C ASP A 60 -14.65 -17.21 -27.03
N ARG A 61 -14.08 -17.53 -25.86
CA ARG A 61 -13.66 -16.52 -24.87
C ARG A 61 -12.34 -15.86 -25.24
N SER A 62 -11.39 -16.59 -25.86
CA SER A 62 -10.11 -16.03 -26.28
C SER A 62 -10.28 -15.05 -27.44
N GLY A 63 -11.14 -15.36 -28.41
CA GLY A 63 -11.46 -14.48 -29.54
C GLY A 63 -12.07 -13.14 -29.12
N ARG A 64 -12.95 -13.15 -28.11
CA ARG A 64 -13.62 -11.95 -27.59
C ARG A 64 -12.66 -10.90 -27.03
N PHE A 65 -11.54 -11.30 -26.41
CA PHE A 65 -10.59 -10.40 -25.78
C PHE A 65 -9.32 -10.15 -26.60
N ALA A 66 -9.22 -10.73 -27.81
CA ALA A 66 -8.08 -10.48 -28.69
C ALA A 66 -7.96 -9.01 -29.10
N GLY A 67 -9.09 -8.35 -29.40
CA GLY A 67 -9.12 -6.91 -29.68
C GLY A 67 -8.69 -6.06 -28.49
N ALA A 68 -9.18 -6.41 -27.27
CA ALA A 68 -8.78 -5.73 -26.04
C ALA A 68 -7.28 -5.93 -25.76
N ALA A 69 -6.71 -7.11 -26.02
CA ALA A 69 -5.29 -7.38 -25.89
C ALA A 69 -4.43 -6.51 -26.82
N LEU A 70 -4.87 -6.34 -28.08
CA LEU A 70 -4.20 -5.44 -29.04
C LEU A 70 -4.26 -3.97 -28.57
N GLU A 71 -5.38 -3.53 -28.04
CA GLU A 71 -5.51 -2.18 -27.49
C GLU A 71 -4.65 -1.99 -26.24
N ASN A 72 -4.62 -2.96 -25.35
CA ASN A 72 -3.74 -2.97 -24.18
C ASN A 72 -2.27 -2.84 -24.54
N ARG A 73 -1.82 -3.51 -25.63
CA ARG A 73 -0.44 -3.37 -26.13
C ARG A 73 -0.12 -1.93 -26.48
N LYS A 74 -1.04 -1.20 -27.12
CA LYS A 74 -0.83 0.22 -27.49
C LYS A 74 -0.86 1.09 -26.23
N LEU A 75 -1.90 0.97 -25.42
CA LEU A 75 -2.12 1.82 -24.24
C LEU A 75 -1.05 1.62 -23.17
N ARG A 76 -0.41 0.45 -23.12
CA ARG A 76 0.68 0.17 -22.18
C ARG A 76 1.82 1.17 -22.24
N SER A 77 2.09 1.74 -23.41
CA SER A 77 3.14 2.74 -23.61
C SER A 77 2.64 4.14 -23.95
N SER A 78 1.34 4.32 -24.25
CA SER A 78 0.84 5.59 -24.79
C SER A 78 -0.31 6.23 -23.98
N LEU A 79 -0.94 5.51 -23.06
CA LEU A 79 -2.06 6.04 -22.27
C LEU A 79 -1.60 7.25 -21.46
N GLN A 80 -2.24 8.41 -21.69
CA GLN A 80 -2.00 9.60 -20.88
C GLN A 80 -2.95 9.61 -19.68
N TRP A 81 -2.37 9.70 -18.48
CA TRP A 81 -3.11 9.74 -17.23
C TRP A 81 -2.34 10.53 -16.16
N SER A 82 -2.90 10.69 -14.97
CA SER A 82 -2.26 11.43 -13.89
C SER A 82 -2.29 10.63 -12.58
N PHE A 83 -1.17 10.63 -11.88
CA PHE A 83 -1.07 10.18 -10.51
C PHE A 83 -0.87 11.41 -9.60
N GLY A 84 -1.91 11.82 -8.90
CA GLY A 84 -1.92 13.12 -8.25
C GLY A 84 -1.69 14.25 -9.27
N ALA A 85 -0.72 15.12 -9.01
CA ALA A 85 -0.35 16.21 -9.92
C ALA A 85 0.68 15.80 -11.00
N ARG A 86 1.06 14.51 -11.08
CA ARG A 86 2.09 14.03 -12.01
C ARG A 86 1.47 13.38 -13.22
N THR A 87 1.75 13.92 -14.40
CA THR A 87 1.40 13.27 -15.69
C THR A 87 2.23 12.01 -15.85
N GLN A 88 1.58 10.95 -16.30
CA GLN A 88 2.15 9.64 -16.60
C GLN A 88 1.85 9.26 -18.04
N THR A 89 2.77 8.54 -18.67
CA THR A 89 2.59 7.98 -20.01
C THR A 89 2.70 6.47 -19.95
N GLY A 90 1.64 5.79 -20.38
CA GLY A 90 1.54 4.33 -20.31
C GLY A 90 1.40 3.79 -18.89
N TRP A 91 1.31 2.48 -18.79
CA TRP A 91 1.15 1.76 -17.52
C TRP A 91 2.13 0.57 -17.38
N ASN A 92 3.15 0.52 -18.22
CA ASN A 92 4.12 -0.60 -18.27
C ASN A 92 4.83 -0.80 -16.92
N ILE A 93 5.16 0.29 -16.21
CA ILE A 93 5.80 0.26 -14.88
C ILE A 93 4.90 -0.42 -13.84
N TYR A 94 3.59 -0.35 -14.02
CA TYR A 94 2.61 -0.83 -13.04
C TYR A 94 2.15 -2.27 -13.29
N VAL A 95 2.66 -2.93 -14.36
CA VAL A 95 2.28 -4.30 -14.72
C VAL A 95 2.36 -5.29 -13.55
N PRO A 96 3.44 -5.34 -12.73
CA PRO A 96 3.48 -6.31 -11.63
C PRO A 96 2.37 -6.12 -10.59
N LEU A 97 2.05 -4.86 -10.25
CA LEU A 97 0.97 -4.53 -9.31
C LEU A 97 -0.41 -4.86 -9.89
N ILE A 98 -0.61 -4.58 -11.18
CA ILE A 98 -1.85 -4.88 -11.88
C ILE A 98 -2.05 -6.39 -11.98
N SER A 99 -1.05 -7.13 -12.46
CA SER A 99 -1.10 -8.59 -12.61
C SER A 99 -1.40 -9.28 -11.28
N TYR A 100 -0.76 -8.83 -10.20
CA TYR A 100 -1.07 -9.32 -8.85
C TYR A 100 -2.52 -9.06 -8.45
N ALA A 101 -3.02 -7.84 -8.67
CA ALA A 101 -4.39 -7.47 -8.27
C ALA A 101 -5.47 -8.25 -9.04
N ILE A 102 -5.24 -8.57 -10.31
CA ILE A 102 -6.17 -9.36 -11.14
C ILE A 102 -5.90 -10.86 -11.07
N GLY A 103 -4.85 -11.29 -10.36
CA GLY A 103 -4.52 -12.71 -10.14
C GLY A 103 -4.10 -13.44 -11.41
N THR A 104 -3.25 -12.83 -12.27
CA THR A 104 -2.77 -13.46 -13.50
C THR A 104 -1.26 -13.39 -13.64
N GLU A 105 -0.68 -14.46 -14.19
CA GLU A 105 0.73 -14.49 -14.65
C GLU A 105 0.84 -14.32 -16.18
N SER A 106 -0.30 -14.21 -16.88
CA SER A 106 -0.33 -14.00 -18.32
C SER A 106 0.22 -12.63 -18.69
N GLY A 107 0.89 -12.56 -19.84
CA GLY A 107 1.48 -11.33 -20.33
C GLY A 107 0.43 -10.24 -20.61
N PRO A 108 0.76 -8.96 -20.43
CA PRO A 108 -0.20 -7.85 -20.56
C PRO A 108 -0.77 -7.68 -21.98
N ASP A 109 -0.19 -8.33 -22.98
CA ASP A 109 -0.61 -8.31 -24.37
C ASP A 109 -1.45 -9.55 -24.75
N SER A 110 -1.86 -10.37 -23.77
CA SER A 110 -2.62 -11.61 -24.02
C SER A 110 -4.12 -11.42 -23.81
N ALA A 111 -4.91 -12.28 -24.43
CA ALA A 111 -6.36 -12.34 -24.24
C ALA A 111 -6.74 -12.75 -22.80
N GLU A 112 -5.93 -13.59 -22.15
CA GLU A 112 -6.11 -14.03 -20.77
C GLU A 112 -5.93 -12.87 -19.79
N PHE A 113 -4.93 -12.01 -20.03
CA PHE A 113 -4.76 -10.77 -19.25
C PHE A 113 -5.97 -9.86 -19.43
N ALA A 114 -6.42 -9.63 -20.68
CA ALA A 114 -7.58 -8.81 -20.97
C ALA A 114 -8.88 -9.38 -20.33
N LEU A 115 -9.03 -10.70 -20.31
CA LEU A 115 -10.14 -11.36 -19.58
C LEU A 115 -10.04 -11.10 -18.07
N ALA A 116 -8.85 -11.17 -17.48
CA ALA A 116 -8.67 -10.90 -16.06
C ALA A 116 -8.97 -9.42 -15.73
N VAL A 117 -8.55 -8.49 -16.60
CA VAL A 117 -8.92 -7.06 -16.51
C VAL A 117 -10.43 -6.88 -16.58
N SER A 118 -11.12 -7.54 -17.51
CA SER A 118 -12.59 -7.49 -17.63
C SER A 118 -13.29 -7.91 -16.33
N LYS A 119 -12.82 -8.99 -15.70
CA LYS A 119 -13.35 -9.45 -14.40
C LYS A 119 -13.12 -8.44 -13.29
N TRP A 120 -11.94 -7.81 -13.28
CA TRP A 120 -11.63 -6.74 -12.33
C TRP A 120 -12.55 -5.53 -12.52
N GLN A 121 -12.73 -5.09 -13.76
CA GLN A 121 -13.64 -3.99 -14.12
C GLN A 121 -15.04 -4.23 -13.58
N GLN A 122 -15.62 -5.41 -13.84
CA GLN A 122 -16.95 -5.78 -13.34
C GLN A 122 -17.03 -5.72 -11.81
N LYS A 123 -16.02 -6.26 -11.09
CA LYS A 123 -15.94 -6.16 -9.62
C LYS A 123 -15.81 -4.73 -9.11
N SER A 124 -15.25 -3.85 -9.93
CA SER A 124 -15.05 -2.43 -9.62
C SER A 124 -16.18 -1.52 -10.08
N GLY A 125 -17.29 -2.10 -10.61
CA GLY A 125 -18.43 -1.35 -11.13
C GLY A 125 -18.16 -0.65 -12.46
N LEU A 126 -17.18 -1.14 -13.23
CA LEU A 126 -16.84 -0.64 -14.57
C LEU A 126 -17.33 -1.62 -15.65
N ASP A 127 -17.47 -1.13 -16.87
CA ASP A 127 -17.78 -1.97 -18.02
C ASP A 127 -16.64 -2.97 -18.29
N GLY A 128 -16.97 -4.26 -18.35
CA GLY A 128 -16.02 -5.36 -18.50
C GLY A 128 -15.44 -5.47 -19.92
N THR A 129 -14.79 -4.41 -20.41
CA THR A 129 -14.22 -4.34 -21.76
C THR A 129 -12.94 -5.17 -21.93
N GLY A 130 -12.20 -5.38 -20.85
CA GLY A 130 -10.86 -5.95 -20.86
C GLY A 130 -9.77 -4.99 -21.32
N VAL A 131 -10.11 -3.76 -21.70
CA VAL A 131 -9.16 -2.70 -22.06
C VAL A 131 -8.75 -1.96 -20.81
N LEU A 132 -7.44 -1.88 -20.54
CA LEU A 132 -6.88 -1.13 -19.43
C LEU A 132 -6.80 0.35 -19.80
N ASP A 133 -7.93 1.01 -19.73
CA ASP A 133 -8.13 2.44 -19.95
C ASP A 133 -7.83 3.26 -18.68
N ARG A 134 -8.06 4.57 -18.75
CA ARG A 134 -7.83 5.50 -17.64
C ARG A 134 -8.68 5.13 -16.42
N ALA A 135 -9.97 4.86 -16.58
CA ALA A 135 -10.87 4.56 -15.48
C ALA A 135 -10.46 3.25 -14.77
N THR A 136 -10.06 2.26 -15.55
CA THR A 136 -9.53 1.00 -15.04
C THR A 136 -8.23 1.20 -14.27
N LEU A 137 -7.31 2.02 -14.79
CA LEU A 137 -6.04 2.31 -14.11
C LEU A 137 -6.25 3.10 -12.81
N GLU A 138 -7.19 4.04 -12.79
CA GLU A 138 -7.60 4.76 -11.59
C GLU A 138 -8.17 3.81 -10.52
N SER A 139 -8.92 2.78 -10.94
CA SER A 139 -9.44 1.76 -10.00
C SER A 139 -8.32 0.95 -9.35
N PHE A 140 -7.26 0.57 -10.09
CA PHE A 140 -6.07 -0.06 -9.52
C PHE A 140 -5.33 0.87 -8.57
N THR A 141 -5.16 2.13 -8.95
CA THR A 141 -4.55 3.14 -8.08
C THR A 141 -5.31 3.24 -6.75
N LYS A 142 -6.64 3.36 -6.80
CA LYS A 142 -7.50 3.41 -5.61
C LYS A 142 -7.37 2.14 -4.77
N TYR A 143 -7.35 0.97 -5.39
CA TYR A 143 -7.17 -0.31 -4.71
C TYR A 143 -5.87 -0.36 -3.92
N TRP A 144 -4.74 0.02 -4.49
CA TRP A 144 -3.45 -0.01 -3.81
C TRP A 144 -3.33 1.09 -2.76
N GLN A 145 -3.81 2.31 -3.06
CA GLN A 145 -3.77 3.43 -2.12
C GLN A 145 -4.61 3.17 -0.86
N SER A 146 -5.73 2.45 -0.97
CA SER A 146 -6.58 2.11 0.19
C SER A 146 -5.98 1.07 1.14
N ARG A 147 -4.91 0.39 0.72
CA ARG A 147 -4.21 -0.63 1.53
C ARG A 147 -3.06 -0.07 2.34
N ARG A 148 -2.59 1.09 1.97
CA ARG A 148 -1.46 1.74 2.63
C ARG A 148 -1.82 2.21 4.04
N LEU A 149 -0.79 2.56 4.78
CA LEU A 149 -0.94 3.26 6.05
C LEU A 149 -1.75 4.54 5.83
N GLY A 150 -2.79 4.73 6.61
CA GLY A 150 -3.56 5.99 6.61
C GLY A 150 -2.73 7.14 7.22
N ARG A 151 -3.41 8.23 7.58
CA ARG A 151 -2.75 9.28 8.36
C ARG A 151 -2.38 8.70 9.72
N GLY A 152 -1.08 8.48 9.95
CA GLY A 152 -0.54 8.02 11.21
C GLY A 152 -0.07 9.18 12.08
N SER A 153 0.06 8.93 13.37
CA SER A 153 0.77 9.81 14.31
C SER A 153 2.26 9.73 14.08
N LEU A 154 3.00 10.75 14.48
CA LEU A 154 4.46 10.69 14.50
C LEU A 154 4.92 9.52 15.37
N ALA A 155 6.04 8.90 15.00
CA ALA A 155 6.63 7.86 15.83
C ALA A 155 6.96 8.40 17.23
N ALA A 156 6.61 7.64 18.25
CA ALA A 156 7.06 7.91 19.60
C ALA A 156 8.58 7.61 19.68
N THR A 157 9.33 8.43 20.39
CA THR A 157 10.80 8.29 20.45
C THR A 157 11.22 6.95 21.07
N ASP A 158 10.46 6.44 22.02
CA ASP A 158 10.69 5.17 22.70
C ASP A 158 10.30 3.94 21.84
N SER A 159 9.56 4.12 20.76
CA SER A 159 9.28 3.05 19.79
C SER A 159 10.36 2.90 18.72
N LEU A 160 11.32 3.82 18.65
CA LEU A 160 12.40 3.80 17.66
C LEU A 160 13.61 3.02 18.20
N LEU A 161 14.22 2.23 17.33
CA LEU A 161 15.50 1.55 17.59
C LEU A 161 16.50 1.86 16.48
N ALA A 162 17.78 1.80 16.78
CA ALA A 162 18.84 1.86 15.80
C ALA A 162 19.06 0.46 15.20
N ALA A 163 18.74 0.31 13.91
CA ALA A 163 19.00 -0.93 13.19
C ALA A 163 20.49 -1.01 12.78
N PRO A 164 21.07 -2.22 12.62
CA PRO A 164 22.43 -2.40 12.15
C PRO A 164 22.67 -1.74 10.79
N ILE A 165 23.82 -1.09 10.63
CA ILE A 165 24.21 -0.45 9.35
C ILE A 165 24.26 -1.46 8.20
N SER A 166 24.52 -2.74 8.49
CA SER A 166 24.51 -3.84 7.52
C SER A 166 23.16 -4.08 6.86
N ASP A 167 22.05 -3.69 7.50
CA ASP A 167 20.72 -3.76 6.90
C ASP A 167 20.43 -2.56 5.98
N PHE A 168 21.29 -1.55 5.96
CA PHE A 168 21.14 -0.39 5.08
C PHE A 168 21.94 -0.52 3.79
N PHE A 169 21.42 0.10 2.73
CA PHE A 169 22.05 0.14 1.40
C PHE A 169 23.35 0.96 1.40
N ASP A 170 23.35 2.10 2.10
CA ASP A 170 24.48 2.97 2.26
C ASP A 170 25.20 2.67 3.57
N ALA A 171 26.38 2.05 3.46
CA ALA A 171 27.23 1.69 4.60
C ALA A 171 27.89 2.90 5.30
N THR A 172 27.76 4.09 4.72
CA THR A 172 28.32 5.35 5.28
C THR A 172 27.23 6.22 5.94
N ARG A 173 26.01 5.69 6.06
CA ARG A 173 24.85 6.40 6.59
C ARG A 173 25.09 6.84 8.04
N SER A 174 24.74 8.08 8.34
CA SER A 174 24.85 8.64 9.69
C SER A 174 24.03 7.87 10.73
N PRO A 175 24.54 7.64 11.96
CA PRO A 175 23.85 6.87 12.99
C PRO A 175 22.43 7.35 13.33
N ASP A 176 22.19 8.65 13.30
CA ASP A 176 20.87 9.26 13.52
C ASP A 176 19.82 8.90 12.44
N LEU A 177 20.29 8.43 11.28
CA LEU A 177 19.44 7.99 10.17
C LEU A 177 19.24 6.46 10.12
N LEU A 178 19.75 5.72 11.10
CA LEU A 178 19.57 4.26 11.23
C LEU A 178 18.32 3.88 12.04
N GLN A 179 17.52 4.87 12.44
CA GLN A 179 16.33 4.64 13.26
C GLN A 179 15.19 4.01 12.44
N VAL A 180 14.57 3.00 13.04
CA VAL A 180 13.39 2.31 12.51
C VAL A 180 12.41 2.10 13.67
N GLU A 181 11.12 2.16 13.41
CA GLU A 181 10.13 1.77 14.43
C GLU A 181 10.24 0.26 14.70
N ALA A 182 10.17 -0.14 15.97
CA ALA A 182 10.52 -1.48 16.44
C ALA A 182 9.67 -2.60 15.82
N GLU A 183 8.35 -2.42 15.72
CA GLU A 183 7.44 -3.42 15.14
C GLU A 183 7.66 -3.53 13.62
N THR A 184 7.83 -2.40 12.94
CA THR A 184 8.16 -2.32 11.52
C THR A 184 9.47 -3.04 11.22
N TYR A 185 10.49 -2.82 12.05
CA TYR A 185 11.77 -3.51 11.88
C TYR A 185 11.67 -5.01 12.12
N ALA A 186 10.95 -5.43 13.15
CA ALA A 186 10.71 -6.86 13.39
C ALA A 186 9.97 -7.53 12.22
N ALA A 187 8.97 -6.84 11.64
CA ALA A 187 8.27 -7.31 10.45
C ALA A 187 9.18 -7.37 9.22
N TYR A 188 10.03 -6.35 9.03
CA TYR A 188 11.06 -6.33 7.98
C TYR A 188 12.01 -7.53 8.11
N LYS A 189 12.53 -7.84 9.31
CA LYS A 189 13.43 -9.00 9.51
C LYS A 189 12.74 -10.32 9.19
N ARG A 190 11.46 -10.49 9.55
CA ARG A 190 10.69 -11.68 9.15
C ARG A 190 10.53 -11.77 7.63
N MET A 191 10.29 -10.64 6.96
CA MET A 191 10.19 -10.55 5.50
C MET A 191 11.51 -10.93 4.83
N ILE A 192 12.64 -10.41 5.32
CA ILE A 192 13.98 -10.75 4.79
C ILE A 192 14.28 -12.24 4.97
N ALA A 193 13.99 -12.81 6.13
CA ALA A 193 14.19 -14.25 6.37
C ALA A 193 13.41 -15.15 5.38
N ALA A 194 12.22 -14.74 4.97
CA ALA A 194 11.46 -15.42 3.94
C ALA A 194 12.03 -15.19 2.53
N ALA A 195 12.41 -13.95 2.22
CA ALA A 195 12.91 -13.58 0.90
C ALA A 195 14.27 -14.20 0.57
N THR A 196 15.15 -14.37 1.56
CA THR A 196 16.47 -14.98 1.39
C THR A 196 16.40 -16.35 0.75
N LYS A 197 15.45 -17.15 1.18
CA LYS A 197 15.26 -18.50 0.66
C LYS A 197 14.82 -18.49 -0.80
N ASP A 198 13.88 -17.61 -1.15
CA ASP A 198 13.28 -17.58 -2.49
C ASP A 198 14.19 -16.87 -3.50
N LEU A 199 14.92 -15.85 -3.07
CA LEU A 199 15.79 -15.03 -3.93
C LEU A 199 17.27 -15.43 -3.85
N GLN A 200 17.60 -16.48 -3.03
CA GLN A 200 18.97 -16.94 -2.80
C GLN A 200 19.91 -15.82 -2.29
N LEU A 201 19.37 -14.90 -1.48
CA LEU A 201 20.15 -13.84 -0.88
C LEU A 201 21.06 -14.41 0.22
N LYS A 202 22.23 -13.84 0.39
CA LYS A 202 23.16 -14.22 1.45
C LYS A 202 22.88 -13.45 2.71
N ILE A 203 22.75 -14.15 3.84
CA ILE A 203 22.67 -13.55 5.18
C ILE A 203 23.87 -13.96 6.02
N SER A 204 24.26 -13.11 6.94
CA SER A 204 25.25 -13.39 7.97
C SER A 204 24.70 -14.32 9.06
N GLY A 205 25.56 -14.85 9.93
CA GLY A 205 25.14 -15.62 11.09
C GLY A 205 24.23 -14.85 12.07
N SER A 206 24.27 -13.51 12.04
CA SER A 206 23.38 -12.62 12.82
C SER A 206 22.03 -12.34 12.13
N GLY A 207 21.77 -12.93 10.95
CA GLY A 207 20.53 -12.71 10.21
C GLY A 207 20.43 -11.39 9.47
N GLU A 208 21.55 -10.75 9.19
CA GLU A 208 21.68 -9.52 8.41
C GLU A 208 22.02 -9.85 6.96
N LEU A 209 21.61 -8.98 6.01
CA LEU A 209 21.98 -9.15 4.61
C LEU A 209 23.50 -9.00 4.43
N ALA A 210 24.13 -9.96 3.76
CA ALA A 210 25.57 -9.94 3.54
C ALA A 210 26.01 -8.70 2.74
N GLY A 211 27.23 -8.19 3.01
CA GLY A 211 27.70 -6.91 2.52
C GLY A 211 27.59 -6.68 1.00
N ASN A 212 27.76 -7.73 0.19
CA ASN A 212 27.70 -7.66 -1.27
C ASN A 212 26.28 -7.78 -1.85
N ASP A 213 25.31 -8.18 -1.04
CA ASP A 213 23.93 -8.33 -1.49
C ASP A 213 23.15 -7.06 -1.14
N LYS A 214 22.83 -6.27 -2.16
CA LYS A 214 22.16 -4.97 -1.97
C LYS A 214 20.65 -5.06 -2.02
N PHE A 215 20.10 -6.10 -2.65
CA PHE A 215 18.64 -6.25 -2.74
C PHE A 215 18.00 -6.36 -1.36
N LEU A 216 16.86 -5.71 -1.23
CA LEU A 216 16.03 -5.62 -0.03
C LEU A 216 16.65 -4.87 1.15
N LYS A 217 17.86 -4.29 1.03
CA LYS A 217 18.41 -3.39 2.05
C LYS A 217 17.59 -2.11 2.15
N ILE A 218 17.54 -1.57 3.35
CA ILE A 218 16.84 -0.31 3.66
C ILE A 218 17.61 0.86 3.05
N VAL A 219 16.97 1.61 2.17
CA VAL A 219 17.50 2.87 1.63
C VAL A 219 17.14 4.03 2.56
N SER A 220 15.95 4.03 3.13
CA SER A 220 15.49 5.02 4.10
C SER A 220 14.42 4.43 5.00
N ALA A 221 14.42 4.81 6.27
CA ALA A 221 13.43 4.39 7.25
C ALA A 221 12.81 5.61 7.93
N TYR A 222 12.86 5.70 9.26
CA TYR A 222 12.34 6.85 9.98
C TYR A 222 12.99 8.16 9.54
N ARG A 223 12.19 9.18 9.37
CA ARG A 223 12.62 10.56 9.09
C ARG A 223 11.95 11.50 10.08
N SER A 224 12.73 12.12 10.93
CA SER A 224 12.19 13.16 11.81
C SER A 224 11.56 14.30 10.99
N PRO A 225 10.55 15.00 11.51
CA PRO A 225 9.97 16.17 10.83
C PRO A 225 11.02 17.22 10.44
N ALA A 226 12.03 17.45 11.31
CA ALA A 226 13.10 18.38 11.04
C ALA A 226 13.99 17.93 9.86
N TYR A 227 14.33 16.64 9.81
CA TYR A 227 15.09 16.07 8.69
C TYR A 227 14.29 16.12 7.38
N GLN A 228 12.99 15.79 7.42
CA GLN A 228 12.11 15.89 6.25
C GLN A 228 12.03 17.32 5.71
N GLU A 229 11.97 18.30 6.59
CA GLU A 229 11.97 19.73 6.19
C GLU A 229 13.34 20.15 5.60
N ALA A 230 14.45 19.68 6.15
CA ALA A 230 15.77 19.92 5.59
C ALA A 230 15.92 19.35 4.18
N LEU A 231 15.42 18.12 3.93
CA LEU A 231 15.38 17.52 2.60
C LEU A 231 14.55 18.36 1.62
N ARG A 232 13.38 18.86 2.03
CA ARG A 232 12.52 19.70 1.19
C ARG A 232 13.21 21.02 0.80
N LYS A 233 13.96 21.60 1.71
CA LYS A 233 14.74 22.83 1.42
C LYS A 233 15.91 22.55 0.46
N LYS A 234 16.54 21.38 0.58
CA LYS A 234 17.64 20.96 -0.29
C LYS A 234 17.17 20.62 -1.71
N GLU A 235 15.99 20.05 -1.83
CA GLU A 235 15.43 19.58 -3.10
C GLU A 235 14.04 20.19 -3.36
N PRO A 236 13.93 21.51 -3.59
CA PRO A 236 12.64 22.19 -3.72
C PRO A 236 11.82 21.70 -4.93
N ASN A 237 12.46 21.10 -5.91
CA ASN A 237 11.84 20.56 -7.12
C ASN A 237 11.48 19.07 -7.01
N ALA A 238 11.89 18.37 -5.95
CA ALA A 238 11.47 17.00 -5.67
C ALA A 238 9.99 16.98 -5.30
N GLY A 239 9.08 16.91 -6.18
CA GLY A 239 7.64 17.09 -6.04
C GLY A 239 7.04 16.59 -4.71
N ARG A 240 5.88 17.14 -4.33
CA ARG A 240 5.19 16.89 -3.05
C ARG A 240 4.95 15.41 -2.71
N ALA A 241 4.97 14.51 -3.69
CA ALA A 241 4.81 13.08 -3.44
C ALA A 241 6.08 12.47 -2.82
N ALA A 242 7.27 12.87 -3.26
CA ALA A 242 8.55 12.36 -2.74
C ALA A 242 8.90 12.97 -1.37
N LEU A 243 8.53 14.24 -1.14
CA LEU A 243 8.85 14.98 0.09
C LEU A 243 7.58 15.59 0.72
N ALA A 244 6.58 14.75 0.99
CA ALA A 244 5.32 15.19 1.60
C ALA A 244 5.53 15.80 2.98
N THR A 245 4.73 16.83 3.32
CA THR A 245 4.75 17.47 4.65
C THR A 245 4.41 16.45 5.76
N ASN A 246 3.46 15.56 5.47
CA ASN A 246 3.09 14.43 6.33
C ASN A 246 3.62 13.15 5.71
N SER A 247 4.92 12.95 5.79
CA SER A 247 5.57 11.76 5.23
C SER A 247 5.23 10.53 6.08
N PRO A 248 4.86 9.38 5.47
CA PRO A 248 4.75 8.12 6.19
C PRO A 248 6.03 7.71 6.93
N HIS A 249 7.20 8.16 6.46
CA HIS A 249 8.47 7.95 7.16
C HIS A 249 8.51 8.57 8.56
N SER A 250 7.77 9.66 8.80
CA SER A 250 7.70 10.27 10.13
C SER A 250 6.88 9.47 11.14
N THR A 251 6.11 8.48 10.69
CA THR A 251 5.42 7.53 11.56
C THR A 251 6.32 6.36 11.98
N GLY A 252 7.50 6.20 11.36
CA GLY A 252 8.36 5.04 11.52
C GLY A 252 7.90 3.79 10.76
N HIS A 253 6.71 3.81 10.16
CA HIS A 253 6.11 2.64 9.48
C HIS A 253 6.36 2.58 7.97
N ALA A 254 7.20 3.44 7.42
CA ALA A 254 7.58 3.37 6.01
C ALA A 254 9.05 3.06 5.83
N LEU A 255 9.33 2.17 4.88
CA LEU A 255 10.68 1.82 4.44
C LEU A 255 10.81 2.06 2.95
N ASP A 256 11.87 2.77 2.56
CA ASP A 256 12.36 2.72 1.19
C ASP A 256 13.33 1.53 1.10
N ILE A 257 12.99 0.55 0.27
CA ILE A 257 13.71 -0.73 0.15
C ILE A 257 14.39 -0.78 -1.22
N TYR A 258 15.66 -1.20 -1.26
CA TYR A 258 16.38 -1.32 -2.52
C TYR A 258 15.86 -2.49 -3.36
N VAL A 259 15.34 -2.15 -4.52
CA VAL A 259 14.76 -3.10 -5.47
C VAL A 259 15.48 -3.11 -6.84
N GLY A 260 16.67 -2.54 -6.92
CA GLY A 260 17.46 -2.40 -8.17
C GLY A 260 17.50 -0.97 -8.68
N GLY A 261 18.20 -0.76 -9.78
CA GLY A 261 18.40 0.55 -10.36
C GLY A 261 19.07 1.55 -9.41
N GLU A 262 18.81 2.84 -9.63
CA GLU A 262 19.25 3.88 -8.71
C GLU A 262 18.21 4.07 -7.58
N PRO A 263 18.63 4.09 -6.31
CA PRO A 263 17.70 4.28 -5.19
C PRO A 263 16.90 5.57 -5.30
N VAL A 264 15.61 5.48 -5.00
CA VAL A 264 14.65 6.61 -4.88
C VAL A 264 14.58 7.57 -6.08
N LYS A 265 15.04 7.17 -7.26
CA LYS A 265 14.92 7.97 -8.48
C LYS A 265 13.60 7.72 -9.21
N THR A 266 12.92 8.80 -9.56
CA THR A 266 11.54 8.80 -10.10
C THR A 266 11.45 8.77 -11.63
N GLU A 267 12.56 8.80 -12.34
CA GLU A 267 12.59 8.66 -13.82
C GLU A 267 11.99 7.33 -14.24
N ASP A 268 11.15 7.35 -15.28
CA ASP A 268 10.41 6.18 -15.76
C ASP A 268 11.33 5.03 -16.16
N SER A 269 12.48 5.33 -16.79
CA SER A 269 13.48 4.33 -17.15
C SER A 269 14.04 3.61 -15.92
N ASN A 270 14.32 4.34 -14.85
CA ASN A 270 14.80 3.75 -13.59
C ASN A 270 13.71 2.94 -12.90
N ARG A 271 12.49 3.48 -12.78
CA ARG A 271 11.35 2.75 -12.22
C ARG A 271 11.05 1.46 -12.99
N LEU A 272 11.22 1.48 -14.32
CA LEU A 272 11.06 0.30 -15.15
C LEU A 272 12.10 -0.79 -14.80
N LEU A 273 13.37 -0.42 -14.60
CA LEU A 273 14.41 -1.35 -14.14
C LEU A 273 14.05 -1.94 -12.77
N GLN A 274 13.58 -1.10 -11.87
CA GLN A 274 13.19 -1.51 -10.51
C GLN A 274 12.05 -2.53 -10.50
N VAL A 275 10.98 -2.28 -11.25
CA VAL A 275 9.81 -3.18 -11.27
C VAL A 275 10.05 -4.50 -12.01
N GLN A 276 11.09 -4.56 -12.84
CA GLN A 276 11.53 -5.78 -13.52
C GLN A 276 12.39 -6.67 -12.63
N SER A 277 12.95 -6.13 -11.54
CA SER A 277 13.83 -6.88 -10.65
C SER A 277 13.12 -8.06 -9.95
N PRO A 278 13.86 -9.14 -9.66
CA PRO A 278 13.33 -10.25 -8.86
C PRO A 278 12.87 -9.80 -7.47
N ALA A 279 13.60 -8.87 -6.84
CA ALA A 279 13.28 -8.34 -5.51
C ALA A 279 11.92 -7.63 -5.48
N TYR A 280 11.66 -6.71 -6.43
CA TYR A 280 10.36 -6.04 -6.51
C TYR A 280 9.21 -7.01 -6.76
N LYS A 281 9.38 -7.93 -7.71
CA LYS A 281 8.36 -8.95 -8.03
C LYS A 281 8.07 -9.84 -6.84
N TRP A 282 9.09 -10.19 -6.07
CA TRP A 282 8.91 -10.95 -4.83
C TRP A 282 8.13 -10.14 -3.78
N LEU A 283 8.49 -8.87 -3.57
CA LEU A 283 7.79 -7.98 -2.64
C LEU A 283 6.32 -7.82 -3.02
N VAL A 284 6.00 -7.58 -4.30
CA VAL A 284 4.60 -7.48 -4.76
C VAL A 284 3.79 -8.73 -4.39
N LYS A 285 4.39 -9.92 -4.51
CA LYS A 285 3.72 -11.20 -4.22
C LYS A 285 3.63 -11.50 -2.72
N ASN A 286 4.60 -11.07 -1.92
CA ASN A 286 4.79 -11.63 -0.56
C ASN A 286 4.75 -10.62 0.57
N ALA A 287 5.09 -9.34 0.33
CA ALA A 287 5.30 -8.35 1.39
C ALA A 287 4.06 -8.15 2.29
N HIS A 288 2.84 -8.27 1.72
CA HIS A 288 1.58 -8.20 2.46
C HIS A 288 1.46 -9.24 3.59
N ARG A 289 2.12 -10.40 3.47
CA ARG A 289 2.16 -11.46 4.51
C ARG A 289 2.89 -11.00 5.77
N PHE A 290 3.66 -9.94 5.66
CA PHE A 290 4.44 -9.30 6.73
C PHE A 290 3.91 -7.92 7.09
N GLY A 291 2.72 -7.54 6.57
CA GLY A 291 2.09 -6.27 6.83
C GLY A 291 2.59 -5.11 5.95
N PHE A 292 3.42 -5.37 4.93
CA PHE A 292 3.92 -4.31 4.04
C PHE A 292 3.08 -4.16 2.78
N TYR A 293 2.74 -2.92 2.44
CA TYR A 293 1.96 -2.55 1.26
C TYR A 293 2.70 -1.50 0.44
N PRO A 294 2.70 -1.63 -0.92
CA PRO A 294 3.44 -0.74 -1.79
C PRO A 294 2.77 0.63 -1.94
N TYR A 295 3.57 1.64 -2.16
CA TYR A 295 3.11 2.88 -2.77
C TYR A 295 3.07 2.71 -4.29
N PHE A 296 1.91 2.93 -4.89
CA PHE A 296 1.69 2.61 -6.30
C PHE A 296 2.69 3.29 -7.25
N TYR A 297 3.13 4.50 -6.92
CA TYR A 297 4.01 5.29 -7.76
C TYR A 297 5.51 4.99 -7.60
N GLU A 298 5.97 4.64 -6.40
CA GLU A 298 7.38 4.47 -6.06
C GLU A 298 7.71 3.02 -5.75
N PRO A 299 8.42 2.29 -6.64
CA PRO A 299 8.68 0.86 -6.46
C PRO A 299 9.46 0.51 -5.19
N TRP A 300 10.26 1.43 -4.69
CA TRP A 300 11.05 1.26 -3.47
C TRP A 300 10.25 1.49 -2.18
N HIS A 301 9.10 2.23 -2.22
CA HIS A 301 8.40 2.68 -1.02
C HIS A 301 7.36 1.67 -0.56
N TRP A 302 7.53 1.17 0.66
CA TRP A 302 6.67 0.16 1.30
C TRP A 302 6.25 0.62 2.68
N GLU A 303 4.98 0.48 3.01
CA GLU A 303 4.40 0.90 4.29
C GLU A 303 3.94 -0.30 5.10
N TYR A 304 4.43 -0.39 6.32
CA TYR A 304 3.94 -1.36 7.30
C TYR A 304 2.63 -0.88 7.89
N VAL A 305 1.61 -1.73 7.85
CA VAL A 305 0.27 -1.45 8.38
C VAL A 305 0.02 -2.40 9.54
N PRO A 306 0.14 -1.92 10.80
CA PRO A 306 -0.07 -2.74 11.98
C PRO A 306 -1.43 -3.44 11.97
N GLY A 307 -1.46 -4.72 12.37
CA GLY A 307 -2.71 -5.48 12.50
C GLY A 307 -3.36 -5.94 11.20
N LYS A 308 -2.68 -5.82 10.06
CA LYS A 308 -3.13 -6.39 8.79
C LYS A 308 -2.38 -7.65 8.41
#